data_954075f8679310bff65110f74d312968
#
_entry.id   954075f8679310bff65110f74d312968
#
_cell.length_a   1.000
_cell.length_b   1.000
_cell.length_c   1.000
_cell.angle_alpha   90.00
_cell.angle_beta   90.00
_cell.angle_gamma   90.00
#
_symmetry.space_group_name_H-M   'P 1'
#
loop_
_entity.id
_entity.type
_entity.pdbx_description
1 polymer ?
#
loop_
_entity_poly.entity_id
_entity_poly.type
_entity_poly.pdbx_seq_one_letter_code
_entity_poly.pdbx_strand_id
1 'polypeptide(L)'
;VAGFRYQKDQDTVIKALQYLPWNYNLYLVGDGARREELESLVVGLNLQKRVYFLGVRTDVPSLLQKSDVVVVSSHWEGFGLAAVEGMAAGKPVFASDIEGLREVVDGAGILFGHGNERDLAEKVESIMSNMPYYREVAEKCRQRAKDFDISKMVAGYMKTYQDLLQ
;
A
#
# COMPACT_ATOMS: atom_id res chain seq x y z
N VAL A 1 -3.30 1.72 -5.01
CA VAL A 1 -3.08 1.62 -6.45
C VAL A 1 -2.98 0.15 -6.81
N ALA A 2 -3.94 -0.40 -7.53
CA ALA A 2 -3.94 -1.81 -7.93
C ALA A 2 -5.07 -2.11 -8.92
N GLY A 3 -4.94 -3.21 -9.70
CA GLY A 3 -6.08 -3.79 -10.41
C GLY A 3 -7.13 -4.34 -9.43
N PHE A 4 -8.41 -4.18 -9.72
CA PHE A 4 -9.49 -4.67 -8.87
C PHE A 4 -9.71 -6.17 -9.08
N ARG A 5 -8.91 -6.97 -8.37
CA ARG A 5 -8.89 -8.43 -8.39
C ARG A 5 -8.94 -8.96 -6.97
N TYR A 6 -9.43 -10.19 -6.79
CA TYR A 6 -9.47 -10.86 -5.49
C TYR A 6 -8.12 -10.81 -4.76
N GLN A 7 -7.03 -11.05 -5.49
CA GLN A 7 -5.67 -10.99 -4.97
C GLN A 7 -5.36 -9.72 -4.17
N LYS A 8 -5.92 -8.58 -4.56
CA LYS A 8 -5.56 -7.25 -4.02
C LYS A 8 -6.36 -6.83 -2.78
N ASP A 9 -7.40 -7.58 -2.43
CA ASP A 9 -8.18 -7.45 -1.19
C ASP A 9 -8.53 -6.00 -0.80
N GLN A 10 -9.11 -5.26 -1.75
CA GLN A 10 -9.62 -3.93 -1.48
C GLN A 10 -10.73 -3.93 -0.40
N ASP A 11 -11.38 -5.07 -0.21
CA ASP A 11 -12.44 -5.27 0.80
C ASP A 11 -11.96 -4.92 2.20
N THR A 12 -10.79 -5.44 2.59
CA THR A 12 -10.19 -5.18 3.91
C THR A 12 -9.98 -3.68 4.12
N VAL A 13 -9.47 -2.96 3.12
CA VAL A 13 -9.24 -1.50 3.24
C VAL A 13 -10.56 -0.73 3.29
N ILE A 14 -11.56 -1.11 2.50
CA ILE A 14 -12.89 -0.49 2.53
C ILE A 14 -13.54 -0.72 3.91
N LYS A 15 -13.50 -1.95 4.43
CA LYS A 15 -14.07 -2.27 5.75
C LYS A 15 -13.35 -1.55 6.89
N ALA A 16 -12.04 -1.35 6.79
CA ALA A 16 -11.25 -0.63 7.81
C ALA A 16 -11.77 0.81 8.04
N LEU A 17 -12.31 1.46 7.00
CA LEU A 17 -12.89 2.81 7.14
C LEU A 17 -14.05 2.89 8.15
N GLN A 18 -14.74 1.78 8.43
CA GLN A 18 -15.82 1.77 9.43
C GLN A 18 -15.30 2.01 10.86
N TYR A 19 -14.02 1.71 11.11
CA TYR A 19 -13.35 1.86 12.39
C TYR A 19 -12.51 3.13 12.50
N LEU A 20 -12.38 3.89 11.40
CA LEU A 20 -11.64 5.14 11.34
C LEU A 20 -12.56 6.36 11.44
N PRO A 21 -12.12 7.48 12.03
CA PRO A 21 -12.85 8.74 12.07
C PRO A 21 -13.42 9.16 10.69
N TRP A 22 -14.50 9.92 10.71
CA TRP A 22 -15.26 10.30 9.50
C TRP A 22 -14.47 11.11 8.47
N ASN A 23 -13.41 11.78 8.88
CA ASN A 23 -12.54 12.61 8.04
C ASN A 23 -11.50 11.81 7.25
N TYR A 24 -11.42 10.49 7.45
CA TYR A 24 -10.56 9.62 6.63
C TYR A 24 -11.28 9.27 5.32
N ASN A 25 -10.54 9.39 4.22
CA ASN A 25 -11.02 9.08 2.88
C ASN A 25 -10.11 8.03 2.23
N LEU A 26 -10.70 7.16 1.43
CA LEU A 26 -10.00 6.13 0.65
C LEU A 26 -10.09 6.44 -0.84
N TYR A 27 -8.94 6.48 -1.49
CA TYR A 27 -8.84 6.63 -2.94
C TYR A 27 -8.35 5.31 -3.55
N LEU A 28 -9.22 4.67 -4.32
CA LEU A 28 -8.92 3.43 -5.04
C LEU A 28 -8.53 3.78 -6.48
N VAL A 29 -7.26 3.53 -6.82
CA VAL A 29 -6.68 3.85 -8.14
C VAL A 29 -6.47 2.55 -8.89
N GLY A 30 -7.13 2.42 -10.03
CA GLY A 30 -7.12 1.24 -10.88
C GLY A 30 -8.53 0.87 -11.33
N ASP A 31 -8.63 -0.29 -11.96
CA ASP A 31 -9.88 -0.88 -12.43
C ASP A 31 -9.74 -2.41 -12.49
N GLY A 32 -10.86 -3.12 -12.71
CA GLY A 32 -10.85 -4.57 -12.86
C GLY A 32 -12.20 -5.23 -12.62
N ALA A 33 -12.21 -6.55 -12.74
CA ALA A 33 -13.44 -7.35 -12.73
C ALA A 33 -14.29 -7.20 -11.44
N ARG A 34 -13.66 -6.81 -10.33
CA ARG A 34 -14.36 -6.66 -9.04
C ARG A 34 -14.90 -5.25 -8.78
N ARG A 35 -14.85 -4.34 -9.75
CA ARG A 35 -15.28 -2.95 -9.54
C ARG A 35 -16.71 -2.85 -9.02
N GLU A 36 -17.67 -3.48 -9.68
CA GLU A 36 -19.08 -3.44 -9.29
C GLU A 36 -19.33 -4.05 -7.91
N GLU A 37 -18.61 -5.13 -7.58
CA GLU A 37 -18.66 -5.77 -6.26
C GLU A 37 -18.16 -4.82 -5.15
N LEU A 38 -17.03 -4.14 -5.39
CA LEU A 38 -16.46 -3.17 -4.45
C LEU A 38 -17.35 -1.92 -4.29
N GLU A 39 -17.94 -1.42 -5.36
CA GLU A 39 -18.92 -0.32 -5.32
C GLU A 39 -20.16 -0.73 -4.50
N SER A 40 -20.67 -1.95 -4.71
CA SER A 40 -21.78 -2.51 -3.94
C SER A 40 -21.42 -2.66 -2.45
N LEU A 41 -20.21 -3.09 -2.13
CA LEU A 41 -19.71 -3.14 -0.75
C LEU A 41 -19.70 -1.75 -0.11
N VAL A 42 -19.21 -0.73 -0.82
CA VAL A 42 -19.18 0.66 -0.33
C VAL A 42 -20.58 1.17 -0.03
N VAL A 43 -21.57 0.85 -0.89
CA VAL A 43 -22.99 1.20 -0.67
C VAL A 43 -23.54 0.47 0.56
N GLY A 44 -23.32 -0.83 0.66
CA GLY A 44 -23.79 -1.65 1.78
C GLY A 44 -23.24 -1.20 3.15
N LEU A 45 -22.06 -0.61 3.16
CA LEU A 45 -21.39 -0.07 4.37
C LEU A 45 -21.67 1.43 4.60
N ASN A 46 -22.46 2.10 3.76
CA ASN A 46 -22.75 3.54 3.80
C ASN A 46 -21.48 4.42 3.71
N LEU A 47 -20.50 4.00 2.92
CA LEU A 47 -19.19 4.67 2.78
C LEU A 47 -19.05 5.52 1.50
N GLN A 48 -20.15 5.78 0.74
CA GLN A 48 -20.11 6.46 -0.57
C GLN A 48 -19.48 7.87 -0.53
N LYS A 49 -19.52 8.52 0.63
CA LYS A 49 -18.92 9.86 0.82
C LYS A 49 -17.45 9.82 1.21
N ARG A 50 -16.89 8.62 1.41
CA ARG A 50 -15.54 8.42 1.93
C ARG A 50 -14.66 7.56 1.01
N VAL A 51 -15.23 6.83 0.04
CA VAL A 51 -14.52 5.97 -0.90
C VAL A 51 -14.65 6.51 -2.31
N TYR A 52 -13.52 6.77 -2.95
CA TYR A 52 -13.44 7.35 -4.29
C TYR A 52 -12.75 6.40 -5.26
N PHE A 53 -13.44 5.96 -6.29
CA PHE A 53 -12.89 5.14 -7.36
C PHE A 53 -12.37 6.05 -8.48
N LEU A 54 -11.06 6.18 -8.62
CA LEU A 54 -10.42 7.11 -9.55
C LEU A 54 -10.16 6.52 -10.94
N GLY A 55 -10.46 5.22 -11.13
CA GLY A 55 -10.14 4.52 -12.38
C GLY A 55 -8.63 4.38 -12.61
N VAL A 56 -8.26 4.03 -13.83
CA VAL A 56 -6.86 3.93 -14.25
C VAL A 56 -6.27 5.34 -14.40
N ARG A 57 -5.11 5.58 -13.77
CA ARG A 57 -4.45 6.89 -13.74
C ARG A 57 -3.01 6.79 -14.23
N THR A 58 -2.54 7.83 -14.91
CA THR A 58 -1.15 7.98 -15.36
C THR A 58 -0.32 8.88 -14.42
N ASP A 59 -0.97 9.64 -13.53
CA ASP A 59 -0.38 10.56 -12.57
C ASP A 59 -0.23 9.96 -11.16
N VAL A 60 -0.06 8.62 -11.08
CA VAL A 60 0.08 7.89 -9.82
C VAL A 60 1.11 8.50 -8.85
N PRO A 61 2.31 8.91 -9.28
CA PRO A 61 3.28 9.54 -8.38
C PRO A 61 2.72 10.80 -7.69
N SER A 62 1.96 11.62 -8.42
CA SER A 62 1.33 12.83 -7.86
C SER A 62 0.24 12.49 -6.85
N LEU A 63 -0.55 11.43 -7.10
CA LEU A 63 -1.56 10.96 -6.17
C LEU A 63 -0.95 10.41 -4.88
N LEU A 64 0.12 9.62 -4.99
CA LEU A 64 0.87 9.12 -3.84
C LEU A 64 1.47 10.25 -2.99
N GLN A 65 2.02 11.28 -3.63
CA GLN A 65 2.55 12.45 -2.91
C GLN A 65 1.48 13.22 -2.14
N LYS A 66 0.24 13.25 -2.63
CA LYS A 66 -0.89 13.94 -1.98
C LYS A 66 -1.59 13.09 -0.93
N SER A 67 -1.37 11.79 -0.89
CA SER A 67 -1.93 10.92 0.15
C SER A 67 -1.16 11.08 1.47
N ASP A 68 -1.83 10.77 2.57
CA ASP A 68 -1.18 10.75 3.89
C ASP A 68 -0.52 9.38 4.15
N VAL A 69 -1.16 8.30 3.75
CA VAL A 69 -0.66 6.92 3.89
C VAL A 69 -0.95 6.11 2.63
N VAL A 70 -0.23 5.02 2.45
CA VAL A 70 -0.47 4.05 1.38
C VAL A 70 -0.76 2.68 2.00
N VAL A 71 -1.78 1.99 1.49
CA VAL A 71 -2.17 0.66 1.96
C VAL A 71 -2.06 -0.35 0.84
N VAL A 72 -1.45 -1.50 1.11
CA VAL A 72 -1.36 -2.67 0.23
C VAL A 72 -1.89 -3.89 0.98
N SER A 73 -3.12 -4.29 0.70
CA SER A 73 -3.88 -5.30 1.45
C SER A 73 -3.86 -6.70 0.84
N SER A 74 -3.03 -6.95 -0.15
CA SER A 74 -3.04 -8.17 -0.97
C SER A 74 -3.10 -9.46 -0.15
N HIS A 75 -3.84 -10.46 -0.66
CA HIS A 75 -3.84 -11.83 -0.13
C HIS A 75 -2.53 -12.56 -0.44
N TRP A 76 -1.92 -12.29 -1.59
CA TRP A 76 -0.59 -12.75 -1.98
C TRP A 76 0.05 -11.74 -2.93
N GLU A 77 1.37 -11.65 -2.87
CA GLU A 77 2.16 -10.73 -3.69
C GLU A 77 3.53 -11.35 -3.98
N GLY A 78 4.00 -11.19 -5.21
CA GLY A 78 5.35 -11.63 -5.56
C GLY A 78 6.42 -10.67 -5.06
N PHE A 79 6.16 -9.35 -5.19
CA PHE A 79 7.11 -8.31 -4.77
C PHE A 79 6.43 -7.10 -4.11
N GLY A 80 5.28 -6.65 -4.63
CA GLY A 80 4.56 -5.52 -4.06
C GLY A 80 5.08 -4.14 -4.52
N LEU A 81 5.21 -3.93 -5.84
CA LEU A 81 5.64 -2.65 -6.41
C LEU A 81 4.88 -1.45 -5.84
N ALA A 82 3.57 -1.58 -5.60
CA ALA A 82 2.77 -0.51 -5.01
C ALA A 82 3.25 -0.08 -3.61
N ALA A 83 3.81 -1.02 -2.83
CA ALA A 83 4.42 -0.69 -1.54
C ALA A 83 5.72 0.12 -1.76
N VAL A 84 6.57 -0.30 -2.69
CA VAL A 84 7.80 0.43 -3.03
C VAL A 84 7.50 1.83 -3.54
N GLU A 85 6.50 1.99 -4.42
CA GLU A 85 6.05 3.29 -4.92
C GLU A 85 5.55 4.21 -3.80
N GLY A 86 4.76 3.67 -2.85
CA GLY A 86 4.32 4.41 -1.66
C GLY A 86 5.49 4.84 -0.78
N MET A 87 6.44 3.95 -0.53
CA MET A 87 7.66 4.24 0.22
C MET A 87 8.53 5.29 -0.49
N ALA A 88 8.68 5.20 -1.82
CA ALA A 88 9.43 6.17 -2.61
C ALA A 88 8.80 7.57 -2.59
N ALA A 89 7.47 7.65 -2.50
CA ALA A 89 6.75 8.90 -2.30
C ALA A 89 6.94 9.49 -0.88
N GLY A 90 7.67 8.81 0.00
CA GLY A 90 7.93 9.24 1.37
C GLY A 90 6.70 9.13 2.28
N LYS A 91 5.84 8.16 2.04
CA LYS A 91 4.62 7.94 2.83
C LYS A 91 4.76 6.72 3.72
N PRO A 92 4.17 6.74 4.92
CA PRO A 92 3.98 5.50 5.67
C PRO A 92 3.20 4.48 4.83
N VAL A 93 3.76 3.28 4.69
CA VAL A 93 3.14 2.17 3.96
C VAL A 93 2.63 1.14 4.95
N PHE A 94 1.35 0.80 4.83
CA PHE A 94 0.73 -0.31 5.54
C PHE A 94 0.58 -1.48 4.57
N ALA A 95 1.05 -2.65 4.95
CA ALA A 95 0.97 -3.84 4.13
C ALA A 95 0.42 -5.03 4.91
N SER A 96 -0.36 -5.89 4.24
CA SER A 96 -0.75 -7.18 4.84
C SER A 96 0.49 -7.99 5.18
N ASP A 97 0.46 -8.65 6.33
CA ASP A 97 1.55 -9.50 6.81
C ASP A 97 1.56 -10.85 6.07
N ILE A 98 2.05 -10.80 4.83
CA ILE A 98 2.27 -11.94 3.93
C ILE A 98 3.71 -11.94 3.43
N GLU A 99 4.23 -13.10 3.01
CA GLU A 99 5.63 -13.31 2.69
C GLU A 99 6.22 -12.25 1.76
N GLY A 100 5.69 -12.07 0.54
CA GLY A 100 6.24 -11.13 -0.44
C GLY A 100 6.17 -9.65 -0.04
N LEU A 101 5.17 -9.24 0.78
CA LEU A 101 5.09 -7.86 1.30
C LEU A 101 5.96 -7.66 2.53
N ARG A 102 6.08 -8.68 3.40
CA ARG A 102 6.94 -8.62 4.58
C ARG A 102 8.38 -8.31 4.19
N GLU A 103 8.94 -9.01 3.20
CA GLU A 103 10.31 -8.79 2.73
C GLU A 103 10.57 -7.35 2.24
N VAL A 104 9.56 -6.71 1.66
CA VAL A 104 9.67 -5.35 1.15
C VAL A 104 9.52 -4.31 2.26
N VAL A 105 8.55 -4.50 3.16
CA VAL A 105 8.06 -3.47 4.08
C VAL A 105 8.68 -3.56 5.47
N ASP A 106 9.17 -4.76 5.87
CA ASP A 106 9.68 -5.00 7.22
C ASP A 106 10.81 -4.04 7.61
N GLY A 107 10.76 -3.57 8.85
CA GLY A 107 11.72 -2.59 9.40
C GLY A 107 11.51 -1.15 8.91
N ALA A 108 10.62 -0.90 7.96
CA ALA A 108 10.38 0.43 7.40
C ALA A 108 8.91 0.87 7.48
N GLY A 109 8.00 0.11 6.89
CA GLY A 109 6.57 0.37 6.97
C GLY A 109 5.91 -0.39 8.12
N ILE A 110 4.59 -0.55 8.06
CA ILE A 110 3.77 -1.17 9.10
C ILE A 110 3.05 -2.38 8.52
N LEU A 111 3.30 -3.55 9.10
CA LEU A 111 2.58 -4.77 8.77
C LEU A 111 1.29 -4.86 9.59
N PHE A 112 0.19 -5.27 8.97
CA PHE A 112 -1.07 -5.57 9.64
C PHE A 112 -1.54 -6.99 9.32
N GLY A 113 -2.31 -7.57 10.23
CA GLY A 113 -2.81 -8.94 10.07
C GLY A 113 -3.58 -9.11 8.77
N HIS A 114 -3.21 -10.10 7.96
CA HIS A 114 -3.82 -10.38 6.67
C HIS A 114 -5.36 -10.52 6.79
N GLY A 115 -6.10 -9.75 5.99
CA GLY A 115 -7.56 -9.70 6.03
C GLY A 115 -8.16 -9.10 7.31
N ASN A 116 -7.35 -8.46 8.17
CA ASN A 116 -7.80 -7.91 9.43
C ASN A 116 -7.99 -6.38 9.33
N GLU A 117 -9.22 -5.98 9.00
CA GLU A 117 -9.60 -4.58 8.84
C GLU A 117 -9.51 -3.76 10.14
N ARG A 118 -9.69 -4.42 11.32
CA ARG A 118 -9.59 -3.73 12.62
C ARG A 118 -8.13 -3.41 12.96
N ASP A 119 -7.23 -4.39 12.79
CA ASP A 119 -5.80 -4.18 13.02
C ASP A 119 -5.24 -3.10 12.09
N LEU A 120 -5.68 -3.09 10.82
CA LEU A 120 -5.33 -2.02 9.89
C LEU A 120 -5.80 -0.65 10.40
N ALA A 121 -7.06 -0.53 10.80
CA ALA A 121 -7.62 0.74 11.28
C ALA A 121 -6.91 1.23 12.54
N GLU A 122 -6.67 0.36 13.53
CA GLU A 122 -5.96 0.70 14.77
C GLU A 122 -4.55 1.20 14.50
N LYS A 123 -3.82 0.55 13.59
CA LYS A 123 -2.46 0.95 13.21
C LYS A 123 -2.44 2.28 12.45
N VAL A 124 -3.39 2.49 11.54
CA VAL A 124 -3.54 3.78 10.83
C VAL A 124 -3.83 4.90 11.82
N GLU A 125 -4.80 4.72 12.73
CA GLU A 125 -5.14 5.73 13.74
C GLU A 125 -3.97 6.02 14.66
N SER A 126 -3.24 4.99 15.10
CA SER A 126 -2.05 5.13 15.96
C SER A 126 -0.98 6.01 15.34
N ILE A 127 -0.70 5.86 14.05
CA ILE A 127 0.33 6.65 13.38
C ILE A 127 -0.16 8.07 13.08
N MET A 128 -1.41 8.22 12.66
CA MET A 128 -1.98 9.51 12.30
C MET A 128 -2.22 10.41 13.52
N SER A 129 -2.42 9.86 14.70
CA SER A 129 -2.53 10.59 15.96
C SER A 129 -1.17 10.94 16.58
N ASN A 130 -0.05 10.42 16.05
CA ASN A 130 1.31 10.61 16.56
C ASN A 130 2.24 11.12 15.45
N MET A 131 2.28 12.44 15.24
CA MET A 131 3.08 13.05 14.18
C MET A 131 4.60 12.79 14.26
N PRO A 132 5.25 12.72 15.42
CA PRO A 132 6.65 12.26 15.50
C PRO A 132 6.83 10.84 14.94
N TYR A 133 5.96 9.90 15.33
CA TYR A 133 6.00 8.52 14.84
C TYR A 133 5.68 8.45 13.34
N TYR A 134 4.70 9.22 12.86
CA TYR A 134 4.42 9.35 11.42
C TYR A 134 5.68 9.72 10.63
N ARG A 135 6.39 10.77 11.06
CA ARG A 135 7.61 11.24 10.39
C ARG A 135 8.73 10.20 10.41
N GLU A 136 8.89 9.49 11.52
CA GLU A 136 9.86 8.42 11.65
C GLU A 136 9.59 7.30 10.63
N VAL A 137 8.35 6.80 10.57
CA VAL A 137 7.97 5.73 9.63
C VAL A 137 8.05 6.19 8.18
N ALA A 138 7.60 7.42 7.87
CA ALA A 138 7.72 7.99 6.53
C ALA A 138 9.18 8.06 6.06
N GLU A 139 10.10 8.48 6.94
CA GLU A 139 11.52 8.53 6.61
C GLU A 139 12.13 7.13 6.45
N LYS A 140 11.79 6.18 7.32
CA LYS A 140 12.20 4.78 7.16
C LYS A 140 11.73 4.20 5.83
N CYS A 141 10.47 4.43 5.45
CA CYS A 141 9.92 4.04 4.17
C CYS A 141 10.74 4.65 3.01
N ARG A 142 11.01 5.95 3.06
CA ARG A 142 11.79 6.64 2.03
C ARG A 142 13.21 6.09 1.89
N GLN A 143 13.87 5.74 2.99
CA GLN A 143 15.21 5.13 2.95
C GLN A 143 15.13 3.71 2.38
N ARG A 144 14.15 2.91 2.82
CA ARG A 144 13.96 1.53 2.34
C ARG A 144 13.71 1.48 0.83
N ALA A 145 12.93 2.41 0.27
CA ALA A 145 12.67 2.48 -1.17
C ALA A 145 13.96 2.53 -2.00
N LYS A 146 15.04 3.13 -1.51
CA LYS A 146 16.34 3.19 -2.20
C LYS A 146 17.00 1.83 -2.38
N ASP A 147 16.60 0.82 -1.60
CA ASP A 147 17.11 -0.53 -1.76
C ASP A 147 16.57 -1.21 -3.01
N PHE A 148 15.43 -0.73 -3.50
CA PHE A 148 14.75 -1.22 -4.69
C PHE A 148 15.00 -0.37 -5.94
N ASP A 149 16.02 0.50 -5.92
CA ASP A 149 16.40 1.28 -7.09
C ASP A 149 16.85 0.35 -8.22
N ILE A 150 16.38 0.65 -9.44
CA ILE A 150 16.67 -0.16 -10.63
C ILE A 150 18.17 -0.31 -10.89
N SER A 151 18.98 0.69 -10.56
CA SER A 151 20.44 0.64 -10.71
C SER A 151 21.07 -0.45 -9.86
N LYS A 152 20.56 -0.68 -8.64
CA LYS A 152 21.01 -1.77 -7.77
C LYS A 152 20.67 -3.14 -8.36
N MET A 153 19.45 -3.27 -8.89
CA MET A 153 19.00 -4.51 -9.55
C MET A 153 19.91 -4.80 -10.77
N VAL A 154 20.12 -3.83 -11.63
CA VAL A 154 21.00 -3.98 -12.81
C VAL A 154 22.42 -4.35 -12.41
N ALA A 155 22.99 -3.69 -11.40
CA ALA A 155 24.33 -4.01 -10.91
C ALA A 155 24.41 -5.45 -10.37
N GLY A 156 23.38 -5.92 -9.67
CA GLY A 156 23.27 -7.30 -9.17
C GLY A 156 23.27 -8.32 -10.33
N TYR A 157 22.44 -8.12 -11.34
CA TYR A 157 22.43 -9.00 -12.53
C TYR A 157 23.77 -9.00 -13.27
N MET A 158 24.38 -7.82 -13.50
CA MET A 158 25.68 -7.71 -14.15
C MET A 158 26.77 -8.48 -13.39
N LYS A 159 26.78 -8.39 -12.06
CA LYS A 159 27.70 -9.15 -11.22
C LYS A 159 27.47 -10.66 -11.38
N THR A 160 26.24 -11.13 -11.30
CA THR A 160 25.90 -12.57 -11.47
C THR A 160 26.36 -13.09 -12.85
N TYR A 161 26.15 -12.32 -13.93
CA TYR A 161 26.63 -12.72 -15.25
C TYR A 161 28.17 -12.78 -15.33
N GLN A 162 28.87 -11.85 -14.69
CA GLN A 162 30.33 -11.87 -14.64
C GLN A 162 30.86 -13.08 -13.88
N ASP A 163 30.23 -13.43 -12.76
CA ASP A 163 30.59 -14.58 -11.93
C ASP A 163 30.36 -15.92 -12.66
N LEU A 164 29.35 -15.99 -13.54
CA LEU A 164 29.05 -17.19 -14.35
C LEU A 164 29.98 -17.38 -15.57
N LEU A 165 30.70 -16.33 -15.97
CA LEU A 165 31.62 -16.36 -17.11
C LEU A 165 33.08 -16.66 -16.72
N GLN A 166 33.36 -16.79 -15.43
CA GLN A 166 34.66 -17.21 -14.86
C GLN A 166 34.66 -18.71 -14.60
#